data_f4f957ab77a650c037dde417effb978b
#
_entry.id   f4f957ab77a650c037dde417effb978b
#
_cell.length_a   1.000
_cell.length_b   1.000
_cell.length_c   1.000
_cell.angle_alpha   90.00
_cell.angle_beta   90.00
_cell.angle_gamma   90.00
#
_symmetry.space_group_name_H-M   'P 1'
#
loop_
_entity.id
_entity.type
_entity.pdbx_description
1 polymer ?
#
loop_
_entity_poly.entity_id
_entity_poly.type
_entity_poly.pdbx_seq_one_letter_code
_entity_poly.pdbx_strand_id
1 'polypeptide(L)'
;ANDMTAQQLIANVYVTAKYLMMGDWGVHYIATTSAKTAECWPGGSGPNDGTEYHRMSAMIDDSENNAYKEMYTRFYKIMYKCNMIVDKLNDGSDERKRVIAEAKAWRAWAMMRLTQLWGSAPLVDHVLDGINYSFYPGNSNPADNWKWIMTQFDEAATVLPSKSGLGGQKAIGGRWTA
;
A
#
# COMPACT_ATOMS: atom_id res chain seq x y z
N ALA A 1 23.54 -0.36 -4.71
CA ALA A 1 22.86 -1.62 -4.33
C ALA A 1 23.01 -2.64 -5.45
N ASN A 2 23.17 -3.92 -5.13
CA ASN A 2 23.19 -5.01 -6.11
C ASN A 2 21.75 -5.60 -6.28
N ASP A 3 21.58 -6.53 -7.21
CA ASP A 3 20.27 -7.10 -7.53
C ASP A 3 19.68 -7.89 -6.36
N MET A 4 20.51 -8.57 -5.56
CA MET A 4 20.06 -9.26 -4.34
C MET A 4 19.49 -8.27 -3.32
N THR A 5 20.16 -7.14 -3.11
CA THR A 5 19.64 -6.06 -2.24
C THR A 5 18.32 -5.52 -2.76
N ALA A 6 18.19 -5.33 -4.07
CA ALA A 6 16.95 -4.86 -4.69
C ALA A 6 15.80 -5.83 -4.44
N GLN A 7 16.02 -7.14 -4.61
CA GLN A 7 15.02 -8.18 -4.31
C GLN A 7 14.63 -8.19 -2.83
N GLN A 8 15.56 -8.02 -1.91
CA GLN A 8 15.27 -7.94 -0.47
C GLN A 8 14.42 -6.71 -0.14
N LEU A 9 14.70 -5.57 -0.76
CA LEU A 9 13.92 -4.35 -0.55
C LEU A 9 12.47 -4.53 -1.01
N ILE A 10 12.26 -5.05 -2.21
CA ILE A 10 10.89 -5.25 -2.72
C ILE A 10 10.15 -6.37 -1.95
N ALA A 11 10.84 -7.44 -1.54
CA ALA A 11 10.25 -8.47 -0.69
C ALA A 11 9.72 -7.89 0.63
N ASN A 12 10.42 -6.92 1.22
CA ASN A 12 9.98 -6.22 2.42
C ASN A 12 8.70 -5.38 2.17
N VAL A 13 8.50 -4.83 0.96
CA VAL A 13 7.23 -4.18 0.58
C VAL A 13 6.10 -5.20 0.54
N TYR A 14 6.30 -6.36 -0.09
CA TYR A 14 5.31 -7.45 -0.15
C TYR A 14 4.93 -7.95 1.25
N VAL A 15 5.90 -8.14 2.13
CA VAL A 15 5.66 -8.52 3.54
C VAL A 15 4.80 -7.46 4.24
N THR A 16 5.10 -6.17 4.03
CA THR A 16 4.30 -5.09 4.63
C THR A 16 2.87 -5.08 4.10
N ALA A 17 2.69 -5.29 2.80
CA ALA A 17 1.37 -5.40 2.19
C ALA A 17 0.61 -6.64 2.69
N LYS A 18 1.29 -7.77 2.86
CA LYS A 18 0.69 -8.97 3.48
C LYS A 18 0.16 -8.68 4.88
N TYR A 19 0.94 -8.01 5.72
CA TYR A 19 0.49 -7.64 7.08
C TYR A 19 -0.66 -6.64 7.08
N LEU A 20 -0.74 -5.74 6.09
CA LEU A 20 -1.91 -4.88 5.92
C LEU A 20 -3.16 -5.69 5.58
N MET A 21 -3.04 -6.65 4.66
CA MET A 21 -4.19 -7.44 4.17
C MET A 21 -4.66 -8.46 5.20
N MET A 22 -3.75 -9.13 5.89
CA MET A 22 -4.05 -10.28 6.75
C MET A 22 -3.86 -10.00 8.24
N GLY A 23 -3.04 -8.99 8.62
CA GLY A 23 -2.71 -8.66 10.00
C GLY A 23 -2.03 -9.79 10.78
N ASP A 24 -1.65 -9.52 12.03
CA ASP A 24 -1.12 -10.53 12.95
C ASP A 24 -2.24 -11.42 13.52
N TRP A 25 -3.47 -10.89 13.56
CA TRP A 25 -4.70 -11.56 14.03
C TRP A 25 -5.72 -11.73 12.90
N GLY A 26 -5.28 -11.67 11.64
CA GLY A 26 -6.09 -11.80 10.42
C GLY A 26 -6.80 -10.52 10.00
N VAL A 27 -6.99 -10.36 8.75
CA VAL A 27 -8.00 -9.57 8.03
C VAL A 27 -8.20 -8.07 8.37
N HIS A 28 -7.21 -7.33 8.87
CA HIS A 28 -7.42 -5.89 9.17
C HIS A 28 -8.03 -5.11 8.01
N TYR A 29 -7.49 -5.25 6.80
CA TYR A 29 -8.02 -4.54 5.64
C TYR A 29 -9.46 -4.97 5.32
N ILE A 30 -9.71 -6.27 5.20
CA ILE A 30 -11.03 -6.82 4.87
C ILE A 30 -12.03 -6.50 5.99
N ALA A 31 -11.66 -6.71 7.24
CA ALA A 31 -12.53 -6.42 8.37
C ALA A 31 -12.87 -4.92 8.44
N THR A 32 -11.88 -4.03 8.29
CA THR A 32 -12.10 -2.57 8.33
C THR A 32 -12.97 -2.09 7.17
N THR A 33 -12.80 -2.63 5.96
CA THR A 33 -13.60 -2.21 4.80
C THR A 33 -14.97 -2.85 4.74
N SER A 34 -15.18 -3.99 5.41
CA SER A 34 -16.43 -4.75 5.35
C SER A 34 -17.28 -4.64 6.62
N ALA A 35 -16.73 -4.20 7.74
CA ALA A 35 -17.45 -4.14 9.03
C ALA A 35 -18.70 -3.25 9.02
N LYS A 36 -18.79 -2.29 8.08
CA LYS A 36 -19.97 -1.43 7.87
C LYS A 36 -20.96 -1.97 6.84
N THR A 37 -20.75 -3.18 6.34
CA THR A 37 -21.66 -3.79 5.37
C THR A 37 -22.58 -4.80 6.05
N ALA A 38 -23.72 -5.08 5.43
CA ALA A 38 -24.64 -6.10 5.91
C ALA A 38 -24.10 -7.54 5.71
N GLU A 39 -23.02 -7.70 4.96
CA GLU A 39 -22.43 -8.99 4.63
C GLU A 39 -21.40 -9.48 5.66
N CYS A 40 -20.93 -8.58 6.53
CA CYS A 40 -19.89 -8.90 7.50
C CYS A 40 -20.34 -8.50 8.91
N TRP A 41 -20.32 -9.47 9.82
CA TRP A 41 -20.54 -9.24 11.24
C TRP A 41 -19.25 -9.52 12.01
N PRO A 42 -18.76 -8.58 12.82
CA PRO A 42 -17.61 -8.84 13.68
C PRO A 42 -17.99 -9.92 14.70
N GLY A 43 -17.34 -11.06 14.61
CA GLY A 43 -17.47 -12.14 15.58
C GLY A 43 -16.76 -11.81 16.90
N GLY A 44 -16.38 -12.85 17.62
CA GLY A 44 -15.63 -12.73 18.85
C GLY A 44 -16.36 -13.29 20.07
N SER A 45 -15.68 -13.30 21.22
CA SER A 45 -16.18 -13.84 22.48
C SER A 45 -17.17 -12.89 23.18
N GLY A 46 -17.30 -11.65 22.72
CA GLY A 46 -18.20 -10.64 23.26
C GLY A 46 -17.91 -9.23 22.74
N PRO A 47 -18.68 -8.22 23.17
CA PRO A 47 -18.58 -6.85 22.64
C PRO A 47 -17.23 -6.17 22.92
N ASN A 48 -16.41 -6.72 23.80
CA ASN A 48 -15.05 -6.22 24.10
C ASN A 48 -13.97 -6.90 23.24
N ASP A 49 -14.32 -7.89 22.44
CA ASP A 49 -13.41 -8.59 21.53
C ASP A 49 -13.51 -7.95 20.15
N GLY A 50 -12.54 -7.12 19.78
CA GLY A 50 -12.57 -6.35 18.55
C GLY A 50 -13.57 -5.17 18.61
N THR A 51 -13.56 -4.43 19.69
CA THR A 51 -14.47 -3.29 19.96
C THR A 51 -14.53 -2.31 18.78
N GLU A 52 -13.41 -2.03 18.11
CA GLU A 52 -13.31 -1.16 16.94
C GLU A 52 -14.21 -1.64 15.79
N TYR A 53 -14.28 -2.94 15.54
CA TYR A 53 -15.14 -3.51 14.48
C TYR A 53 -16.60 -3.56 14.88
N HIS A 54 -16.91 -3.84 16.15
CA HIS A 54 -18.26 -3.77 16.68
C HIS A 54 -18.84 -2.35 16.57
N ARG A 55 -18.03 -1.32 16.92
CA ARG A 55 -18.44 0.08 16.77
C ARG A 55 -18.70 0.44 15.30
N MET A 56 -17.86 -0.03 14.37
CA MET A 56 -18.03 0.16 12.93
C MET A 56 -19.31 -0.51 12.43
N SER A 57 -19.56 -1.74 12.83
CA SER A 57 -20.78 -2.48 12.45
C SER A 57 -22.06 -1.82 12.99
N ALA A 58 -22.00 -1.24 14.18
CA ALA A 58 -23.09 -0.48 14.77
C ALA A 58 -23.22 0.96 14.26
N MET A 59 -22.34 1.41 13.34
CA MET A 59 -22.29 2.79 12.81
C MET A 59 -22.12 3.87 13.88
N ILE A 60 -21.42 3.55 14.97
CA ILE A 60 -21.12 4.47 16.09
C ILE A 60 -19.62 4.71 16.28
N ASP A 61 -18.83 4.41 15.27
CA ASP A 61 -17.40 4.66 15.24
C ASP A 61 -17.08 6.15 14.96
N ASP A 62 -15.87 6.54 15.29
CA ASP A 62 -15.35 7.89 15.12
C ASP A 62 -13.90 7.85 14.51
N SER A 63 -13.32 9.03 14.31
CA SER A 63 -11.97 9.17 13.77
C SER A 63 -10.86 8.60 14.67
N GLU A 64 -11.15 8.36 15.96
CA GLU A 64 -10.21 7.81 16.93
C GLU A 64 -10.15 6.27 16.90
N ASN A 65 -10.98 5.63 16.05
CA ASN A 65 -11.00 4.18 15.91
C ASN A 65 -9.64 3.65 15.45
N ASN A 66 -9.05 2.76 16.24
CA ASN A 66 -7.72 2.21 15.99
C ASN A 66 -7.61 1.45 14.66
N ALA A 67 -8.67 0.82 14.17
CA ALA A 67 -8.64 0.11 12.89
C ALA A 67 -8.34 1.08 11.73
N TYR A 68 -8.89 2.29 11.76
CA TYR A 68 -8.59 3.32 10.75
C TYR A 68 -7.16 3.83 10.87
N LYS A 69 -6.70 4.14 12.09
CA LYS A 69 -5.32 4.62 12.35
C LYS A 69 -4.28 3.61 11.91
N GLU A 70 -4.48 2.34 12.25
CA GLU A 70 -3.58 1.25 11.85
C GLU A 70 -3.53 1.10 10.33
N MET A 71 -4.68 1.08 9.67
CA MET A 71 -4.76 0.92 8.24
C MET A 71 -4.09 2.10 7.50
N TYR A 72 -4.36 3.34 7.92
CA TYR A 72 -3.72 4.55 7.41
C TYR A 72 -2.19 4.49 7.54
N THR A 73 -1.72 4.18 8.73
CA THR A 73 -0.29 4.05 9.02
C THR A 73 0.38 2.99 8.15
N ARG A 74 -0.28 1.86 7.93
CA ARG A 74 0.27 0.76 7.13
C ARG A 74 0.35 1.10 5.65
N PHE A 75 -0.61 1.84 5.09
CA PHE A 75 -0.51 2.35 3.72
C PHE A 75 0.69 3.28 3.56
N TYR A 76 0.90 4.22 4.48
CA TYR A 76 2.08 5.10 4.42
C TYR A 76 3.39 4.36 4.67
N LYS A 77 3.42 3.28 5.43
CA LYS A 77 4.60 2.40 5.52
C LYS A 77 4.94 1.75 4.18
N ILE A 78 3.93 1.35 3.40
CA ILE A 78 4.16 0.86 2.02
C ILE A 78 4.71 1.99 1.16
N MET A 79 4.07 3.16 1.16
CA MET A 79 4.52 4.35 0.42
C MET A 79 6.00 4.68 0.73
N TYR A 80 6.36 4.78 2.02
CA TYR A 80 7.72 5.09 2.44
C TYR A 80 8.75 4.08 1.91
N LYS A 81 8.47 2.78 2.06
CA LYS A 81 9.38 1.72 1.57
C LYS A 81 9.53 1.77 0.05
N CYS A 82 8.46 2.04 -0.67
CA CYS A 82 8.50 2.20 -2.12
C CYS A 82 9.28 3.46 -2.53
N ASN A 83 9.10 4.59 -1.84
CA ASN A 83 9.86 5.80 -2.08
C ASN A 83 11.36 5.56 -1.85
N MET A 84 11.74 4.84 -0.80
CA MET A 84 13.14 4.44 -0.58
C MET A 84 13.73 3.66 -1.76
N ILE A 85 12.94 2.77 -2.38
CA ILE A 85 13.37 2.02 -3.57
C ILE A 85 13.51 2.97 -4.77
N VAL A 86 12.47 3.74 -5.05
CA VAL A 86 12.44 4.61 -6.24
C VAL A 86 13.50 5.70 -6.19
N ASP A 87 13.75 6.30 -5.01
CA ASP A 87 14.69 7.41 -4.86
C ASP A 87 16.17 6.96 -4.75
N LYS A 88 16.42 5.75 -4.23
CA LYS A 88 17.77 5.33 -3.86
C LYS A 88 18.32 4.17 -4.69
N LEU A 89 17.47 3.41 -5.37
CA LEU A 89 17.93 2.30 -6.20
C LEU A 89 18.22 2.79 -7.62
N ASN A 90 19.46 2.56 -8.12
CA ASN A 90 19.76 2.81 -9.52
C ASN A 90 19.20 1.68 -10.41
N ASP A 91 18.89 2.00 -11.66
CA ASP A 91 18.28 1.12 -12.67
C ASP A 91 19.28 0.35 -13.53
N GLY A 92 20.50 0.14 -13.04
CA GLY A 92 21.63 -0.41 -13.80
C GLY A 92 21.49 -1.87 -14.23
N SER A 93 20.41 -2.58 -13.91
CA SER A 93 20.08 -3.92 -14.39
C SER A 93 18.58 -4.09 -14.63
N ASP A 94 18.20 -5.08 -15.44
CA ASP A 94 16.77 -5.34 -15.72
C ASP A 94 16.02 -5.78 -14.46
N GLU A 95 16.67 -6.50 -13.54
CA GLU A 95 16.07 -6.83 -12.26
C GLU A 95 15.81 -5.59 -11.40
N ARG A 96 16.74 -4.64 -11.35
CA ARG A 96 16.53 -3.39 -10.61
C ARG A 96 15.47 -2.50 -11.24
N LYS A 97 15.41 -2.40 -12.57
CA LYS A 97 14.32 -1.73 -13.28
C LYS A 97 12.97 -2.34 -12.93
N ARG A 98 12.88 -3.67 -12.93
CA ARG A 98 11.68 -4.40 -12.51
C ARG A 98 11.30 -4.10 -11.07
N VAL A 99 12.24 -4.13 -10.14
CA VAL A 99 11.99 -3.80 -8.72
C VAL A 99 11.48 -2.36 -8.54
N ILE A 100 12.05 -1.40 -9.28
CA ILE A 100 11.57 -0.01 -9.28
C ILE A 100 10.13 0.06 -9.81
N ALA A 101 9.83 -0.65 -10.89
CA ALA A 101 8.47 -0.69 -11.45
C ALA A 101 7.46 -1.34 -10.48
N GLU A 102 7.83 -2.43 -9.81
CA GLU A 102 7.00 -3.03 -8.75
C GLU A 102 6.77 -2.06 -7.58
N ALA A 103 7.80 -1.30 -7.18
CA ALA A 103 7.66 -0.28 -6.14
C ALA A 103 6.73 0.85 -6.57
N LYS A 104 6.78 1.28 -7.85
CA LYS A 104 5.82 2.26 -8.41
C LYS A 104 4.40 1.72 -8.38
N ALA A 105 4.17 0.46 -8.77
CA ALA A 105 2.85 -0.17 -8.71
C ALA A 105 2.32 -0.27 -7.26
N TRP A 106 3.16 -0.67 -6.30
CA TRP A 106 2.77 -0.76 -4.90
C TRP A 106 2.45 0.60 -4.29
N ARG A 107 3.25 1.66 -4.57
CA ARG A 107 2.94 2.99 -4.04
C ARG A 107 1.69 3.59 -4.69
N ALA A 108 1.47 3.35 -5.99
CA ALA A 108 0.24 3.72 -6.67
C ALA A 108 -0.98 3.04 -6.04
N TRP A 109 -0.89 1.74 -5.77
CA TRP A 109 -1.96 0.99 -5.09
C TRP A 109 -2.22 1.53 -3.68
N ALA A 110 -1.18 1.78 -2.89
CA ALA A 110 -1.33 2.33 -1.54
C ALA A 110 -2.00 3.71 -1.56
N MET A 111 -1.56 4.61 -2.45
CA MET A 111 -2.15 5.95 -2.60
C MET A 111 -3.59 5.89 -3.13
N MET A 112 -3.89 4.96 -4.04
CA MET A 112 -5.25 4.71 -4.50
C MET A 112 -6.18 4.37 -3.33
N ARG A 113 -5.75 3.47 -2.43
CA ARG A 113 -6.54 3.09 -1.25
C ARG A 113 -6.67 4.24 -0.25
N LEU A 114 -5.59 4.99 -0.01
CA LEU A 114 -5.64 6.20 0.81
C LEU A 114 -6.63 7.22 0.26
N THR A 115 -6.61 7.47 -1.06
CA THR A 115 -7.54 8.41 -1.70
C THR A 115 -8.99 7.91 -1.67
N GLN A 116 -9.22 6.61 -1.87
CA GLN A 116 -10.56 6.03 -1.78
C GLN A 116 -11.17 6.12 -0.39
N LEU A 117 -10.37 5.92 0.66
CA LEU A 117 -10.85 5.80 2.03
C LEU A 117 -10.84 7.12 2.80
N TRP A 118 -9.89 8.03 2.50
CA TRP A 118 -9.72 9.31 3.20
C TRP A 118 -9.85 10.55 2.31
N GLY A 119 -10.06 10.37 1.01
CA GLY A 119 -10.21 11.50 0.09
C GLY A 119 -8.90 12.28 -0.09
N SER A 120 -8.74 13.35 0.66
CA SER A 120 -7.61 14.30 0.56
C SER A 120 -6.34 13.84 1.27
N ALA A 121 -6.01 12.55 1.24
CA ALA A 121 -4.78 12.04 1.86
C ALA A 121 -3.53 12.72 1.27
N PRO A 122 -2.54 13.11 2.10
CA PRO A 122 -1.31 13.73 1.64
C PRO A 122 -0.55 12.86 0.63
N LEU A 123 -0.18 13.43 -0.50
CA LEU A 123 0.68 12.75 -1.46
C LEU A 123 2.15 12.93 -1.05
N VAL A 124 2.76 11.84 -0.60
CA VAL A 124 4.18 11.77 -0.24
C VAL A 124 4.86 10.81 -1.21
N ASP A 125 5.42 11.34 -2.30
CA ASP A 125 5.98 10.56 -3.42
C ASP A 125 7.50 10.44 -3.41
N HIS A 126 8.14 10.90 -2.32
CA HIS A 126 9.59 10.91 -2.12
C HIS A 126 9.93 10.62 -0.65
N VAL A 127 11.22 10.39 -0.37
CA VAL A 127 11.71 10.24 1.00
C VAL A 127 11.81 11.61 1.68
N LEU A 128 11.11 11.77 2.81
CA LEU A 128 11.19 12.99 3.61
C LEU A 128 12.52 13.00 4.37
N ASP A 129 13.36 14.01 4.14
CA ASP A 129 14.68 14.13 4.76
C ASP A 129 14.76 15.25 5.82
N GLY A 130 13.69 16.03 6.01
CA GLY A 130 13.60 17.11 6.97
C GLY A 130 14.43 18.35 6.63
N ILE A 131 15.23 18.31 5.57
CA ILE A 131 16.03 19.44 5.08
C ILE A 131 15.31 20.10 3.91
N ASN A 132 14.94 19.30 2.90
CA ASN A 132 14.29 19.78 1.68
C ASN A 132 12.78 19.64 1.73
N TYR A 133 12.24 18.80 2.63
CA TYR A 133 10.85 18.44 2.70
C TYR A 133 10.29 18.55 4.11
N SER A 134 9.03 18.98 4.21
CA SER A 134 8.32 18.99 5.47
C SER A 134 7.95 17.57 5.92
N PHE A 135 8.16 17.27 7.20
CA PHE A 135 7.63 16.03 7.80
C PHE A 135 6.10 16.05 7.99
N TYR A 136 5.48 17.21 7.79
CA TYR A 136 4.03 17.40 7.93
C TYR A 136 3.44 17.93 6.61
N PRO A 137 3.38 17.09 5.56
CA PRO A 137 2.77 17.49 4.29
C PRO A 137 1.28 17.76 4.50
N GLY A 138 0.79 18.80 3.86
CA GLY A 138 -0.63 19.11 3.86
C GLY A 138 -1.45 18.10 3.03
N ASN A 139 -2.76 18.13 3.22
CA ASN A 139 -3.68 17.34 2.43
C ASN A 139 -3.58 17.68 0.94
N SER A 140 -3.67 16.68 0.09
CA SER A 140 -3.64 16.82 -1.37
C SER A 140 -5.05 16.89 -1.94
N ASN A 141 -5.19 17.51 -3.11
CA ASN A 141 -6.44 17.43 -3.87
C ASN A 141 -6.63 15.98 -4.39
N PRO A 142 -7.79 15.33 -4.16
CA PRO A 142 -8.06 13.99 -4.65
C PRO A 142 -7.86 13.82 -6.15
N ALA A 143 -8.19 14.83 -6.97
CA ALA A 143 -7.99 14.77 -8.42
C ALA A 143 -6.50 14.67 -8.80
N ASP A 144 -5.62 15.39 -8.08
CA ASP A 144 -4.18 15.33 -8.29
C ASP A 144 -3.63 13.97 -7.84
N ASN A 145 -4.15 13.43 -6.73
CA ASN A 145 -3.83 12.09 -6.29
C ASN A 145 -4.17 11.05 -7.37
N TRP A 146 -5.36 11.09 -7.94
CA TRP A 146 -5.77 10.17 -9.01
C TRP A 146 -4.90 10.30 -10.25
N LYS A 147 -4.56 11.52 -10.68
CA LYS A 147 -3.65 11.75 -11.80
C LYS A 147 -2.27 11.13 -11.55
N TRP A 148 -1.71 11.35 -10.37
CA TRP A 148 -0.43 10.76 -9.98
C TRP A 148 -0.49 9.22 -9.93
N ILE A 149 -1.56 8.64 -9.35
CA ILE A 149 -1.79 7.19 -9.29
C ILE A 149 -1.76 6.58 -10.70
N MET A 150 -2.51 7.15 -11.64
CA MET A 150 -2.54 6.70 -13.03
C MET A 150 -1.15 6.73 -13.66
N THR A 151 -0.43 7.85 -13.51
CA THR A 151 0.95 7.98 -14.02
C THR A 151 1.86 6.89 -13.46
N GLN A 152 1.78 6.58 -12.15
CA GLN A 152 2.63 5.55 -11.55
C GLN A 152 2.31 4.14 -12.07
N PHE A 153 1.04 3.80 -12.28
CA PHE A 153 0.66 2.52 -12.88
C PHE A 153 1.10 2.43 -14.34
N ASP A 154 0.92 3.49 -15.14
CA ASP A 154 1.34 3.52 -16.54
C ASP A 154 2.86 3.32 -16.66
N GLU A 155 3.65 4.07 -15.87
CA GLU A 155 5.10 3.90 -15.83
C GLU A 155 5.52 2.49 -15.41
N ALA A 156 4.84 1.89 -14.42
CA ALA A 156 5.13 0.53 -13.99
C ALA A 156 4.81 -0.49 -15.10
N ALA A 157 3.67 -0.34 -15.77
CA ALA A 157 3.23 -1.25 -16.83
C ALA A 157 4.18 -1.29 -18.04
N THR A 158 4.90 -0.18 -18.33
CA THR A 158 5.88 -0.16 -19.43
C THR A 158 7.09 -1.07 -19.17
N VAL A 159 7.40 -1.40 -17.92
CA VAL A 159 8.59 -2.15 -17.52
C VAL A 159 8.25 -3.54 -17.01
N LEU A 160 7.09 -3.70 -16.37
CA LEU A 160 6.68 -4.99 -15.82
C LEU A 160 6.42 -6.02 -16.93
N PRO A 161 6.84 -7.28 -16.74
CA PRO A 161 6.56 -8.32 -17.72
C PRO A 161 5.05 -8.60 -17.77
N SER A 162 4.53 -8.90 -18.95
CA SER A 162 3.18 -9.46 -19.08
C SER A 162 3.11 -10.84 -18.44
N LYS A 163 1.93 -11.25 -17.99
CA LYS A 163 1.71 -12.60 -17.45
C LYS A 163 2.10 -13.70 -18.44
N SER A 164 1.87 -13.49 -19.71
CA SER A 164 2.27 -14.40 -20.81
C SER A 164 3.78 -14.36 -21.10
N GLY A 165 4.43 -13.20 -20.90
CA GLY A 165 5.86 -13.01 -21.10
C GLY A 165 6.74 -13.66 -20.02
N LEU A 166 6.17 -14.16 -18.94
CA LEU A 166 6.89 -14.91 -17.90
C LEU A 166 7.27 -16.35 -18.33
N GLY A 167 7.10 -16.70 -19.62
CA GLY A 167 7.69 -17.88 -20.24
C GLY A 167 7.32 -19.21 -19.59
N GLY A 168 6.11 -19.39 -19.11
CA GLY A 168 5.70 -20.61 -18.43
C GLY A 168 6.39 -20.85 -17.08
N GLN A 169 7.30 -20.00 -16.65
CA GLN A 169 7.66 -19.96 -15.25
C GLN A 169 6.36 -19.66 -14.50
N LYS A 170 5.89 -20.67 -13.77
CA LYS A 170 4.80 -20.49 -12.80
C LYS A 170 5.13 -19.20 -12.09
N ALA A 171 4.35 -18.17 -12.38
CA ALA A 171 4.60 -16.83 -11.91
C ALA A 171 5.08 -16.96 -10.48
N ILE A 172 6.26 -16.42 -10.17
CA ILE A 172 6.76 -16.41 -8.79
C ILE A 172 5.62 -15.76 -8.03
N GLY A 173 4.83 -16.58 -7.32
CA GLY A 173 3.46 -16.31 -6.99
C GLY A 173 3.28 -14.93 -6.39
N GLY A 174 2.44 -14.10 -7.00
CA GLY A 174 2.00 -12.84 -6.45
C GLY A 174 2.85 -11.61 -6.74
N ARG A 175 3.87 -11.66 -7.60
CA ARG A 175 4.56 -10.43 -8.06
C ARG A 175 3.74 -9.67 -9.11
N TRP A 176 3.86 -8.35 -9.15
CA TRP A 176 3.19 -7.51 -10.14
C TRP A 176 3.59 -7.87 -11.58
N THR A 177 2.61 -7.85 -12.46
CA THR A 177 2.73 -7.97 -13.91
C THR A 177 1.98 -6.82 -14.58
N ALA A 178 2.35 -6.50 -15.81
CA ALA A 178 1.65 -5.52 -16.63
C ALA A 178 0.24 -5.99 -17.02
#